data_cc597f8200ecd983702e39c29ac22b6b
#
_entry.id   cc597f8200ecd983702e39c29ac22b6b
#
_cell.length_a   1.000
_cell.length_b   1.000
_cell.length_c   1.000
_cell.angle_alpha   90.00
_cell.angle_beta   90.00
_cell.angle_gamma   90.00
#
_symmetry.space_group_name_H-M   'P 1'
#
loop_
_entity.id
_entity.type
_entity.pdbx_description
1 polymer ?
#
loop_
_entity_poly.entity_id
_entity_poly.type
_entity_poly.pdbx_seq_one_letter_code
_entity_poly.pdbx_strand_id
1 'polypeptide(L)'
;MSSGQFAVYLNANARHVSPKVVAAIEELVHPDDLFYSETREDAQRHAATILARKYPTVFTGGGDGTVVQFINALDVLTHGDSARIPVLGVLSLGTGNAMSSLVSSGNPIQDLKAYVTNPSQDISPISLVSCEDHLFPFGGLGIDAEILSDYENVKKKMAVGKLKPVFEGVGGYFMSFFGATA
;
A
#
# COMPACT_ATOMS: atom_id res chain seq x y z
N MET A 1 7.79 -8.68 22.73
CA MET A 1 7.29 -9.60 21.67
C MET A 1 8.47 -10.34 21.09
N SER A 2 8.31 -11.59 20.66
CA SER A 2 9.39 -12.31 19.98
C SER A 2 9.47 -11.79 18.53
N SER A 3 10.70 -11.47 18.06
CA SER A 3 10.98 -11.08 16.67
C SER A 3 10.60 -12.22 15.71
N GLY A 4 10.16 -11.88 14.50
CA GLY A 4 9.95 -12.81 13.40
C GLY A 4 8.54 -13.40 13.26
N GLN A 5 7.57 -13.02 14.09
CA GLN A 5 6.19 -13.51 13.94
C GLN A 5 5.43 -12.83 12.81
N PHE A 6 5.66 -11.56 12.59
CA PHE A 6 5.16 -10.76 11.47
C PHE A 6 6.06 -9.56 11.25
N ALA A 7 5.95 -8.93 10.10
CA ALA A 7 6.64 -7.68 9.80
C ALA A 7 5.65 -6.57 9.49
N VAL A 8 6.08 -5.33 9.66
CA VAL A 8 5.37 -4.14 9.19
C VAL A 8 6.27 -3.38 8.23
N TYR A 9 5.77 -3.14 7.03
CA TYR A 9 6.42 -2.34 6.00
C TYR A 9 5.67 -1.01 5.86
N LEU A 10 6.33 0.10 6.10
CA LEU A 10 5.77 1.45 6.02
C LEU A 10 6.40 2.26 4.89
N ASN A 11 5.57 2.94 4.11
CA ASN A 11 6.02 3.96 3.18
C ASN A 11 6.02 5.32 3.87
N ALA A 12 7.19 5.90 4.11
CA ALA A 12 7.39 7.20 4.73
C ALA A 12 6.65 8.35 4.04
N ASN A 13 6.47 8.25 2.72
CA ASN A 13 5.83 9.27 1.90
C ASN A 13 4.30 9.15 1.86
N ALA A 14 3.71 8.16 2.53
CA ALA A 14 2.27 8.01 2.57
C ALA A 14 1.64 9.09 3.46
N ARG A 15 0.51 9.64 3.01
CA ARG A 15 -0.11 10.85 3.58
C ARG A 15 -0.39 10.78 5.07
N HIS A 16 -0.80 9.62 5.57
CA HIS A 16 -1.19 9.42 6.96
C HIS A 16 -0.10 8.74 7.81
N VAL A 17 1.09 8.50 7.26
CA VAL A 17 2.25 8.08 8.04
C VAL A 17 2.84 9.31 8.74
N SER A 18 2.42 9.52 9.97
CA SER A 18 2.88 10.61 10.82
C SER A 18 3.74 10.09 11.96
N PRO A 19 4.56 10.93 12.63
CA PRO A 19 5.34 10.50 13.80
C PRO A 19 4.49 9.84 14.88
N LYS A 20 3.25 10.29 15.07
CA LYS A 20 2.30 9.71 16.02
C LYS A 20 1.89 8.29 15.63
N VAL A 21 1.64 8.06 14.34
CA VAL A 21 1.27 6.74 13.81
C VAL A 21 2.46 5.79 13.90
N VAL A 22 3.65 6.27 13.53
CA VAL A 22 4.89 5.46 13.63
C VAL A 22 5.13 5.05 15.07
N ALA A 23 5.10 5.99 16.05
CA ALA A 23 5.27 5.68 17.46
C ALA A 23 4.25 4.65 17.96
N ALA A 24 2.98 4.75 17.55
CA ALA A 24 1.95 3.78 17.93
C ALA A 24 2.20 2.37 17.32
N ILE A 25 2.83 2.29 16.16
CA ILE A 25 3.23 1.02 15.56
C ILE A 25 4.47 0.45 16.26
N GLU A 26 5.44 1.29 16.61
CA GLU A 26 6.65 0.91 17.37
C GLU A 26 6.33 0.29 18.73
N GLU A 27 5.23 0.69 19.36
CA GLU A 27 4.75 0.06 20.60
C GLU A 27 4.23 -1.38 20.38
N LEU A 28 3.84 -1.74 19.16
CA LEU A 28 3.21 -3.02 18.80
C LEU A 28 4.15 -3.98 18.05
N VAL A 29 5.26 -3.47 17.51
CA VAL A 29 6.15 -4.20 16.60
C VAL A 29 7.56 -4.17 17.15
N HIS A 30 8.27 -5.30 17.06
CA HIS A 30 9.69 -5.31 17.40
C HIS A 30 10.48 -4.43 16.42
N PRO A 31 11.46 -3.62 16.86
CA PRO A 31 12.18 -2.71 15.97
C PRO A 31 12.81 -3.38 14.74
N ASP A 32 13.31 -4.61 14.89
CA ASP A 32 13.90 -5.37 13.79
C ASP A 32 12.89 -5.87 12.74
N ASP A 33 11.58 -5.83 13.08
CA ASP A 33 10.47 -6.29 12.23
C ASP A 33 9.69 -5.10 11.62
N LEU A 34 10.14 -3.86 11.87
CA LEU A 34 9.61 -2.64 11.28
C LEU A 34 10.52 -2.15 10.16
N PHE A 35 10.00 -2.11 8.95
CA PHE A 35 10.68 -1.69 7.74
C PHE A 35 10.12 -0.37 7.25
N TYR A 36 10.96 0.65 7.14
CA TYR A 36 10.56 2.00 6.78
C TYR A 36 11.22 2.41 5.46
N SER A 37 10.43 2.66 4.42
CA SER A 37 10.95 2.99 3.10
C SER A 37 10.67 4.46 2.73
N GLU A 38 11.68 5.14 2.25
CA GLU A 38 11.61 6.50 1.71
C GLU A 38 11.73 6.49 0.18
N THR A 39 12.36 5.47 -0.38
CA THR A 39 12.64 5.34 -1.80
C THR A 39 12.13 3.99 -2.36
N ARG A 40 12.11 3.86 -3.69
CA ARG A 40 11.79 2.59 -4.35
C ARG A 40 12.86 1.52 -4.10
N GLU A 41 14.11 1.93 -4.04
CA GLU A 41 15.25 1.09 -3.74
C GLU A 41 15.17 0.52 -2.32
N ASP A 42 14.69 1.32 -1.35
CA ASP A 42 14.39 0.83 0.00
C ASP A 42 13.31 -0.23 -0.03
N ALA A 43 12.24 0.00 -0.80
CA ALA A 43 11.14 -0.96 -0.92
C ALA A 43 11.61 -2.32 -1.43
N GLN A 44 12.45 -2.34 -2.47
CA GLN A 44 13.04 -3.57 -3.01
C GLN A 44 13.94 -4.27 -2.00
N ARG A 45 14.82 -3.52 -1.32
CA ARG A 45 15.72 -4.05 -0.30
C ARG A 45 14.95 -4.64 0.88
N HIS A 46 13.89 -3.97 1.33
CA HIS A 46 13.04 -4.46 2.42
C HIS A 46 12.24 -5.69 2.01
N ALA A 47 11.69 -5.73 0.80
CA ALA A 47 11.01 -6.92 0.28
C ALA A 47 11.96 -8.14 0.25
N ALA A 48 13.20 -7.96 -0.20
CA ALA A 48 14.21 -9.02 -0.20
C ALA A 48 14.55 -9.49 1.23
N THR A 49 14.69 -8.57 2.17
CA THR A 49 14.97 -8.90 3.59
C THR A 49 13.80 -9.64 4.22
N ILE A 50 12.58 -9.20 3.96
CA ILE A 50 11.34 -9.80 4.46
C ILE A 50 11.22 -11.25 3.96
N LEU A 51 11.44 -11.49 2.66
CA LEU A 51 11.44 -12.84 2.10
C LEU A 51 12.55 -13.72 2.69
N ALA A 52 13.77 -13.19 2.84
CA ALA A 52 14.89 -13.92 3.41
C ALA A 52 14.63 -14.34 4.87
N ARG A 53 13.94 -13.50 5.65
CA ARG A 53 13.57 -13.79 7.05
C ARG A 53 12.32 -14.67 7.16
N LYS A 54 11.62 -14.96 6.05
CA LYS A 54 10.47 -15.87 5.98
C LYS A 54 9.33 -15.48 6.93
N TYR A 55 9.00 -14.20 7.00
CA TYR A 55 7.83 -13.77 7.76
C TYR A 55 6.56 -14.42 7.20
N PRO A 56 5.71 -15.03 8.04
CA PRO A 56 4.45 -15.60 7.58
C PRO A 56 3.44 -14.52 7.19
N THR A 57 3.51 -13.35 7.81
CA THR A 57 2.60 -12.22 7.57
C THR A 57 3.37 -10.91 7.50
N VAL A 58 2.96 -10.03 6.59
CA VAL A 58 3.50 -8.68 6.47
C VAL A 58 2.37 -7.67 6.34
N PHE A 59 2.35 -6.69 7.23
CA PHE A 59 1.45 -5.56 7.14
C PHE A 59 2.06 -4.44 6.31
N THR A 60 1.38 -4.04 5.25
CA THR A 60 1.83 -2.97 4.35
C THR A 60 1.12 -1.68 4.70
N GLY A 61 1.85 -0.70 5.22
CA GLY A 61 1.32 0.60 5.62
C GLY A 61 1.60 1.68 4.57
N GLY A 62 0.54 2.16 3.95
CA GLY A 62 0.59 3.17 2.90
C GLY A 62 -0.73 3.29 2.17
N GLY A 63 -0.71 3.82 0.95
CA GLY A 63 -1.85 3.83 0.02
C GLY A 63 -1.80 2.66 -0.95
N ASP A 64 -2.78 2.61 -1.86
CA ASP A 64 -2.91 1.54 -2.87
C ASP A 64 -1.62 1.35 -3.68
N GLY A 65 -0.98 2.45 -4.09
CA GLY A 65 0.30 2.41 -4.81
C GLY A 65 1.42 1.75 -4.02
N THR A 66 1.45 1.90 -2.69
CA THR A 66 2.44 1.24 -1.82
C THR A 66 2.22 -0.27 -1.81
N VAL A 67 0.97 -0.71 -1.68
CA VAL A 67 0.61 -2.14 -1.69
C VAL A 67 0.98 -2.76 -3.05
N VAL A 68 0.60 -2.11 -4.15
CA VAL A 68 0.90 -2.57 -5.51
C VAL A 68 2.41 -2.67 -5.76
N GLN A 69 3.17 -1.65 -5.38
CA GLN A 69 4.64 -1.69 -5.52
C GLN A 69 5.26 -2.81 -4.70
N PHE A 70 4.80 -3.03 -3.47
CA PHE A 70 5.33 -4.08 -2.62
C PHE A 70 4.99 -5.48 -3.14
N ILE A 71 3.77 -5.70 -3.63
CA ILE A 71 3.36 -6.96 -4.28
C ILE A 71 4.27 -7.25 -5.49
N ASN A 72 4.47 -6.27 -6.37
CA ASN A 72 5.31 -6.45 -7.55
C ASN A 72 6.78 -6.70 -7.18
N ALA A 73 7.30 -6.07 -6.14
CA ALA A 73 8.64 -6.35 -5.64
C ALA A 73 8.78 -7.80 -5.13
N LEU A 74 7.77 -8.29 -4.41
CA LEU A 74 7.72 -9.68 -3.95
C LEU A 74 7.61 -10.67 -5.12
N ASP A 75 6.75 -10.38 -6.10
CA ASP A 75 6.53 -11.22 -7.28
C ASP A 75 7.83 -11.40 -8.09
N VAL A 76 8.52 -10.32 -8.38
CA VAL A 76 9.83 -10.37 -9.06
C VAL A 76 10.84 -11.22 -8.27
N LEU A 77 10.93 -11.04 -6.95
CA LEU A 77 11.89 -11.76 -6.10
C LEU A 77 11.54 -13.24 -5.92
N THR A 78 10.28 -13.59 -6.05
CA THR A 78 9.81 -14.97 -5.98
C THR A 78 9.72 -15.65 -7.35
N HIS A 79 9.97 -14.92 -8.42
CA HIS A 79 9.82 -15.37 -9.81
C HIS A 79 8.40 -15.84 -10.12
N GLY A 80 7.39 -15.13 -9.64
CA GLY A 80 5.97 -15.46 -9.81
C GLY A 80 5.44 -16.59 -8.93
N ASP A 81 6.26 -17.12 -8.01
CA ASP A 81 5.82 -18.17 -7.09
C ASP A 81 5.06 -17.58 -5.90
N SER A 82 3.74 -17.52 -6.02
CA SER A 82 2.85 -16.97 -4.99
C SER A 82 2.91 -17.73 -3.66
N ALA A 83 3.32 -19.00 -3.65
CA ALA A 83 3.45 -19.78 -2.42
C ALA A 83 4.60 -19.27 -1.52
N ARG A 84 5.52 -18.49 -2.08
CA ARG A 84 6.64 -17.89 -1.36
C ARG A 84 6.32 -16.47 -0.84
N ILE A 85 5.21 -15.89 -1.27
CA ILE A 85 4.77 -14.57 -0.83
C ILE A 85 4.09 -14.71 0.54
N PRO A 86 4.47 -13.89 1.55
CA PRO A 86 3.80 -13.90 2.85
C PRO A 86 2.33 -13.46 2.72
N VAL A 87 1.51 -13.79 3.70
CA VAL A 87 0.17 -13.19 3.83
C VAL A 87 0.31 -11.68 4.00
N LEU A 88 -0.46 -10.91 3.21
CA LEU A 88 -0.39 -9.46 3.25
C LEU A 88 -1.57 -8.88 4.03
N GLY A 89 -1.28 -8.11 5.08
CA GLY A 89 -2.23 -7.22 5.72
C GLY A 89 -2.10 -5.80 5.17
N VAL A 90 -3.18 -5.04 5.12
CA VAL A 90 -3.19 -3.66 4.62
C VAL A 90 -3.49 -2.70 5.77
N LEU A 91 -2.58 -1.76 6.02
CA LEU A 91 -2.79 -0.65 6.93
C LEU A 91 -3.12 0.61 6.14
N SER A 92 -4.35 1.12 6.27
CA SER A 92 -4.93 2.23 5.50
C SER A 92 -4.27 3.58 5.82
N LEU A 93 -3.05 3.81 5.34
CA LEU A 93 -2.27 5.03 5.59
C LEU A 93 -2.11 5.92 4.35
N GLY A 94 -2.85 5.64 3.27
CA GLY A 94 -2.92 6.45 2.05
C GLY A 94 -4.16 7.33 1.96
N THR A 95 -4.40 7.89 0.77
CA THR A 95 -5.54 8.77 0.50
C THR A 95 -6.77 8.01 -0.01
N GLY A 96 -6.61 7.08 -0.95
CA GLY A 96 -7.70 6.31 -1.59
C GLY A 96 -8.06 5.06 -0.81
N ASN A 97 -7.06 4.24 -0.50
CA ASN A 97 -7.17 3.01 0.28
C ASN A 97 -8.21 2.01 -0.24
N ALA A 98 -8.33 1.85 -1.57
CA ALA A 98 -9.26 0.90 -2.19
C ALA A 98 -8.93 -0.55 -1.79
N MET A 99 -7.65 -0.89 -1.68
CA MET A 99 -7.19 -2.21 -1.22
C MET A 99 -7.66 -2.53 0.20
N SER A 100 -7.70 -1.55 1.10
CA SER A 100 -8.17 -1.77 2.47
C SER A 100 -9.65 -2.12 2.54
N SER A 101 -10.45 -1.58 1.61
CA SER A 101 -11.87 -1.93 1.50
C SER A 101 -12.07 -3.37 1.06
N LEU A 102 -11.18 -3.91 0.21
CA LEU A 102 -11.22 -5.32 -0.22
C LEU A 102 -10.92 -6.30 0.92
N VAL A 103 -10.09 -5.89 1.87
CA VAL A 103 -9.68 -6.73 3.02
C VAL A 103 -10.36 -6.30 4.32
N SER A 104 -11.41 -5.47 4.24
CA SER A 104 -12.16 -4.98 5.41
C SER A 104 -11.29 -4.31 6.48
N SER A 105 -10.16 -3.70 6.08
CA SER A 105 -9.29 -2.95 6.98
C SER A 105 -9.92 -1.59 7.31
N GLY A 106 -9.91 -1.23 8.59
CA GLY A 106 -10.50 0.01 9.09
C GLY A 106 -9.44 0.95 9.68
N ASN A 107 -9.29 0.92 10.99
CA ASN A 107 -8.30 1.72 11.68
C ASN A 107 -6.95 0.97 11.76
N PRO A 108 -5.87 1.46 11.13
CA PRO A 108 -4.62 0.73 10.99
C PRO A 108 -3.98 0.31 12.33
N ILE A 109 -4.10 1.14 13.36
CA ILE A 109 -3.53 0.81 14.69
C ILE A 109 -4.39 -0.21 15.43
N GLN A 110 -5.72 -0.10 15.32
CA GLN A 110 -6.63 -1.06 15.93
C GLN A 110 -6.53 -2.42 15.25
N ASP A 111 -6.43 -2.45 13.92
CA ASP A 111 -6.29 -3.69 13.14
C ASP A 111 -4.98 -4.40 13.50
N LEU A 112 -3.87 -3.66 13.56
CA LEU A 112 -2.58 -4.21 13.96
C LEU A 112 -2.60 -4.71 15.42
N LYS A 113 -3.21 -3.96 16.33
CA LYS A 113 -3.35 -4.35 17.74
C LYS A 113 -4.22 -5.60 17.90
N ALA A 114 -5.30 -5.70 17.15
CA ALA A 114 -6.15 -6.90 17.13
C ALA A 114 -5.36 -8.12 16.68
N TYR A 115 -4.58 -8.00 15.60
CA TYR A 115 -3.72 -9.07 15.11
C TYR A 115 -2.66 -9.49 16.14
N VAL A 116 -1.98 -8.54 16.77
CA VAL A 116 -0.98 -8.81 17.81
C VAL A 116 -1.58 -9.54 19.01
N THR A 117 -2.83 -9.22 19.35
CA THR A 117 -3.55 -9.83 20.48
C THR A 117 -4.06 -11.24 20.14
N ASN A 118 -4.53 -11.42 18.92
CA ASN A 118 -5.04 -12.70 18.41
C ASN A 118 -4.64 -12.88 16.95
N PRO A 119 -3.53 -13.58 16.67
CA PRO A 119 -3.02 -13.78 15.32
C PRO A 119 -3.89 -14.70 14.43
N SER A 120 -5.10 -15.04 14.83
CA SER A 120 -6.02 -15.76 13.96
C SER A 120 -6.35 -14.89 12.74
N GLN A 121 -6.33 -15.50 11.56
CA GLN A 121 -6.48 -14.78 10.29
C GLN A 121 -7.63 -15.37 9.49
N ASP A 122 -8.58 -14.51 9.13
CA ASP A 122 -9.42 -14.78 7.97
C ASP A 122 -8.64 -14.37 6.72
N ILE A 123 -7.97 -15.34 6.10
CA ILE A 123 -7.20 -15.10 4.87
C ILE A 123 -8.14 -15.24 3.69
N SER A 124 -8.27 -14.18 2.92
CA SER A 124 -9.04 -14.18 1.67
C SER A 124 -8.08 -14.13 0.47
N PRO A 125 -8.15 -15.06 -0.48
CA PRO A 125 -7.38 -14.99 -1.70
C PRO A 125 -7.89 -13.85 -2.57
N ILE A 126 -6.97 -13.04 -3.10
CA ILE A 126 -7.27 -11.96 -4.04
C ILE A 126 -6.64 -12.30 -5.38
N SER A 127 -7.45 -12.31 -6.45
CA SER A 127 -6.94 -12.43 -7.82
C SER A 127 -6.37 -11.09 -8.27
N LEU A 128 -5.20 -11.14 -8.89
CA LEU A 128 -4.57 -9.96 -9.47
C LEU A 128 -4.65 -10.00 -11.00
N VAL A 129 -4.77 -8.84 -11.60
CA VAL A 129 -4.65 -8.65 -13.05
C VAL A 129 -3.18 -8.50 -13.39
N SER A 130 -2.70 -9.22 -14.42
CA SER A 130 -1.36 -9.06 -14.95
C SER A 130 -1.40 -8.29 -16.27
N CYS A 131 -0.57 -7.28 -16.42
CA CYS A 131 -0.39 -6.52 -17.64
C CYS A 131 1.08 -6.05 -17.73
N GLU A 132 1.75 -6.36 -18.86
CA GLU A 132 3.16 -5.98 -19.10
C GLU A 132 4.09 -6.30 -17.91
N ASP A 133 4.01 -7.52 -17.40
CA ASP A 133 4.79 -8.02 -16.26
C ASP A 133 4.55 -7.27 -14.94
N HIS A 134 3.43 -6.55 -14.83
CA HIS A 134 3.00 -5.91 -13.60
C HIS A 134 1.69 -6.49 -13.09
N LEU A 135 1.58 -6.62 -11.78
CA LEU A 135 0.39 -7.09 -11.08
C LEU A 135 -0.40 -5.91 -10.52
N PHE A 136 -1.72 -5.95 -10.71
CA PHE A 136 -2.65 -4.94 -10.18
C PHE A 136 -3.85 -5.61 -9.52
N PRO A 137 -4.38 -5.06 -8.44
CA PRO A 137 -5.60 -5.57 -7.80
C PRO A 137 -6.87 -5.26 -8.62
N PHE A 138 -6.83 -4.21 -9.43
CA PHE A 138 -7.90 -3.79 -10.33
C PHE A 138 -7.32 -2.94 -11.46
N GLY A 139 -8.06 -2.86 -12.58
CA GLY A 139 -7.71 -2.03 -13.73
C GLY A 139 -8.97 -1.47 -14.36
N GLY A 140 -8.89 -0.28 -14.92
CA GLY A 140 -9.94 0.37 -15.71
C GLY A 140 -9.54 0.47 -17.18
N LEU A 141 -10.53 0.39 -18.08
CA LEU A 141 -10.35 0.56 -19.52
C LEU A 141 -11.31 1.64 -20.03
N GLY A 142 -10.91 2.30 -21.12
CA GLY A 142 -11.76 3.33 -21.76
C GLY A 142 -11.80 4.60 -20.93
N ILE A 143 -13.01 5.11 -20.67
CA ILE A 143 -13.22 6.40 -20.02
C ILE A 143 -12.60 6.48 -18.62
N ASP A 144 -12.58 5.40 -17.87
CA ASP A 144 -11.96 5.37 -16.54
C ASP A 144 -10.45 5.60 -16.62
N ALA A 145 -9.79 5.00 -17.61
CA ALA A 145 -8.36 5.19 -17.84
C ALA A 145 -8.05 6.62 -18.31
N GLU A 146 -8.91 7.21 -19.13
CA GLU A 146 -8.79 8.60 -19.60
C GLU A 146 -8.94 9.59 -18.44
N ILE A 147 -9.96 9.43 -17.60
CA ILE A 147 -10.18 10.26 -16.40
C ILE A 147 -8.97 10.17 -15.45
N LEU A 148 -8.43 8.99 -15.24
CA LEU A 148 -7.25 8.79 -14.37
C LEU A 148 -6.01 9.48 -14.96
N SER A 149 -5.80 9.36 -16.27
CA SER A 149 -4.71 10.03 -17.00
C SER A 149 -4.80 11.54 -16.87
N ASP A 150 -6.00 12.11 -17.06
CA ASP A 150 -6.24 13.55 -16.92
C ASP A 150 -6.03 14.02 -15.48
N TYR A 151 -6.49 13.25 -14.50
CA TYR A 151 -6.25 13.53 -13.08
C TYR A 151 -4.74 13.59 -12.76
N GLU A 152 -3.95 12.61 -13.25
CA GLU A 152 -2.52 12.62 -13.05
C GLU A 152 -1.81 13.79 -13.74
N ASN A 153 -2.24 14.15 -14.95
CA ASN A 153 -1.72 15.30 -15.68
C ASN A 153 -2.02 16.62 -14.96
N VAL A 154 -3.23 16.78 -14.45
CA VAL A 154 -3.62 17.95 -13.64
C VAL A 154 -2.81 17.99 -12.35
N LYS A 155 -2.66 16.88 -11.67
CA LYS A 155 -1.86 16.75 -10.44
C LYS A 155 -0.38 17.12 -10.67
N LYS A 156 0.23 16.66 -11.76
CA LYS A 156 1.61 17.01 -12.14
C LYS A 156 1.76 18.50 -12.43
N LYS A 157 0.82 19.12 -13.18
CA LYS A 157 0.84 20.54 -13.50
C LYS A 157 0.63 21.42 -12.27
N MET A 158 -0.18 20.98 -11.31
CA MET A 158 -0.51 21.73 -10.08
C MET A 158 0.42 21.49 -8.90
N ALA A 159 1.28 20.47 -8.95
CA ALA A 159 2.31 20.22 -7.93
C ALA A 159 3.27 21.42 -7.75
N VAL A 160 3.28 22.36 -8.68
CA VAL A 160 4.10 23.58 -8.69
C VAL A 160 3.35 24.81 -8.11
N GLY A 161 2.06 24.70 -7.69
CA GLY A 161 1.23 25.86 -7.30
C GLY A 161 0.61 25.78 -5.90
N LYS A 162 0.12 26.93 -5.41
CA LYS A 162 -0.49 27.11 -4.06
C LYS A 162 -1.86 26.43 -3.87
N LEU A 163 -2.40 25.71 -4.88
CA LEU A 163 -3.72 25.07 -4.85
C LEU A 163 -3.68 23.57 -4.55
N LYS A 164 -2.53 23.08 -4.11
CA LYS A 164 -2.26 21.68 -3.80
C LYS A 164 -3.33 20.94 -2.96
N PRO A 165 -3.91 21.53 -1.88
CA PRO A 165 -4.84 20.80 -1.01
C PRO A 165 -6.22 20.53 -1.61
N VAL A 166 -6.66 21.32 -2.62
CA VAL A 166 -8.03 21.23 -3.18
C VAL A 166 -8.13 20.14 -4.24
N PHE A 167 -7.01 19.79 -4.87
CA PHE A 167 -6.96 18.85 -6.00
C PHE A 167 -6.37 17.48 -5.62
N GLU A 168 -5.99 17.27 -4.38
CA GLU A 168 -5.53 15.97 -3.91
C GLU A 168 -6.72 15.13 -3.45
N GLY A 169 -6.84 13.92 -4.00
CA GLY A 169 -7.87 12.95 -3.62
C GLY A 169 -9.11 12.95 -4.53
N VAL A 170 -10.24 12.58 -3.96
CA VAL A 170 -11.52 12.35 -4.68
C VAL A 170 -12.02 13.59 -5.43
N GLY A 171 -11.77 14.79 -4.92
CA GLY A 171 -12.19 16.05 -5.58
C GLY A 171 -11.50 16.30 -6.92
N GLY A 172 -10.20 16.00 -7.05
CA GLY A 172 -9.46 16.11 -8.31
C GLY A 172 -9.93 15.07 -9.34
N TYR A 173 -10.29 13.87 -8.90
CA TYR A 173 -10.86 12.84 -9.76
C TYR A 173 -12.21 13.26 -10.35
N PHE A 174 -13.11 13.85 -9.55
CA PHE A 174 -14.38 14.39 -10.02
C PHE A 174 -14.21 15.54 -11.03
N MET A 175 -13.24 16.43 -10.83
CA MET A 175 -12.99 17.51 -11.79
C MET A 175 -12.48 16.99 -13.14
N SER A 176 -11.67 15.93 -13.15
CA SER A 176 -11.23 15.29 -14.39
C SER A 176 -12.38 14.65 -15.17
N PHE A 177 -13.39 14.11 -14.45
CA PHE A 177 -14.61 13.57 -15.07
C PHE A 177 -15.37 14.61 -15.89
N PHE A 178 -15.53 15.84 -15.38
CA PHE A 178 -16.19 16.93 -16.12
C PHE A 178 -15.35 17.47 -17.27
N GLY A 179 -14.02 17.38 -17.21
CA GLY A 179 -13.11 17.77 -18.27
C GLY A 179 -13.10 16.81 -19.46
N ALA A 180 -13.21 15.51 -19.20
CA ALA A 180 -13.20 14.45 -20.22
C ALA A 180 -14.54 14.35 -21.01
N THR A 181 -15.63 14.93 -20.50
CA THR A 181 -16.97 14.91 -21.12
C THR A 181 -17.29 16.22 -21.88
N ALA A 182 -16.39 17.18 -21.96
CA ALA A 182 -16.52 18.44 -22.69
C ALA A 182 -15.67 18.43 -23.96
#